data_181ef0e85adfada2d1206fbd57de87cb
#
_entry.id   181ef0e85adfada2d1206fbd57de87cb
#
_cell.length_a   1.000
_cell.length_b   1.000
_cell.length_c   1.000
_cell.angle_alpha   90.00
_cell.angle_beta   90.00
_cell.angle_gamma   90.00
#
_symmetry.space_group_name_H-M   'P 1'
#
loop_
_entity.id
_entity.type
_entity.pdbx_description
1 polymer ?
#
loop_
_entity_poly.entity_id
_entity_poly.type
_entity_poly.pdbx_seq_one_letter_code
_entity_poly.pdbx_strand_id
1 'polypeptide(L)'
;FLHDTPTKTLFGRQARNFSSGCVRVQDVRGLVTWLMQGDSAKWDAARVERAVASGQYRNVTLATPVPIYITYLTAWVDGSGVVHFRDDVYDRDGSVNTSALEN
;
A
#
# COMPACT_ATOMS: atom_id res chain seq x y z
N PHE A 1 4.65 -6.97 5.96
CA PHE A 1 3.59 -6.35 6.74
C PHE A 1 3.16 -5.02 6.15
N LEU A 2 1.87 -4.72 6.26
CA LEU A 2 1.32 -3.39 6.01
C LEU A 2 1.08 -2.71 7.36
N HIS A 3 1.56 -1.50 7.55
CA HIS A 3 1.39 -0.80 8.84
C HIS A 3 1.41 0.72 8.69
N ASP A 4 1.01 1.41 9.73
CA ASP A 4 1.11 2.86 9.86
C ASP A 4 2.55 3.32 10.06
N THR A 5 2.75 4.62 9.98
CA THR A 5 4.02 5.28 10.28
C THR A 5 3.77 6.63 10.94
N PRO A 6 4.60 7.03 11.91
CA PRO A 6 4.57 8.39 12.43
C PRO A 6 5.16 9.42 11.45
N THR A 7 5.97 8.98 10.47
CA THR A 7 6.66 9.87 9.53
C THR A 7 5.85 10.07 8.24
N LYS A 8 4.65 10.63 8.40
CA LYS A 8 3.69 10.79 7.28
C LYS A 8 4.16 11.79 6.21
N THR A 9 5.07 12.68 6.52
CA THR A 9 5.62 13.64 5.57
C THR A 9 6.37 12.99 4.41
N LEU A 10 6.88 11.76 4.59
CA LEU A 10 7.54 11.00 3.54
C LEU A 10 6.62 10.62 2.38
N PHE A 11 5.31 10.56 2.60
CA PHE A 11 4.35 10.30 1.53
C PHE A 11 4.25 11.43 0.49
N GLY A 12 4.75 12.62 0.80
CA GLY A 12 4.89 13.72 -0.14
C GLY A 12 6.07 13.60 -1.10
N ARG A 13 6.96 12.66 -0.90
CA ARG A 13 8.14 12.47 -1.74
C ARG A 13 7.87 11.55 -2.91
N GLN A 14 8.56 11.78 -4.03
CA GLN A 14 8.48 10.89 -5.19
C GLN A 14 9.23 9.57 -4.96
N ALA A 15 10.46 9.65 -4.43
CA ALA A 15 11.22 8.47 -4.01
C ALA A 15 10.79 8.07 -2.60
N ARG A 16 10.37 6.82 -2.40
CA ARG A 16 9.77 6.34 -1.15
C ARG A 16 10.38 5.04 -0.61
N ASN A 17 11.57 4.69 -1.07
CA ASN A 17 12.29 3.47 -0.69
C ASN A 17 13.04 3.65 0.64
N PHE A 18 12.33 3.95 1.73
CA PHE A 18 12.91 4.26 3.04
C PHE A 18 12.90 3.11 4.03
N SER A 19 12.17 2.03 3.77
CA SER A 19 12.11 0.88 4.67
C SER A 19 12.98 -0.28 4.17
N SER A 20 13.30 -1.19 5.09
CA SER A 20 14.05 -2.42 4.75
C SER A 20 13.14 -3.53 4.18
N GLY A 21 11.86 -3.29 3.99
CA GLY A 21 10.94 -4.26 3.42
C GLY A 21 9.47 -4.09 3.82
N CYS A 22 9.17 -3.36 4.91
CA CYS A 22 7.80 -3.10 5.31
C CYS A 22 7.13 -2.07 4.39
N VAL A 23 5.86 -2.31 4.06
CA VAL A 23 5.03 -1.36 3.30
C VAL A 23 4.22 -0.52 4.28
N ARG A 24 4.35 0.79 4.19
CA ARG A 24 3.65 1.74 5.05
C ARG A 24 2.43 2.31 4.35
N VAL A 25 1.35 2.48 5.11
CA VAL A 25 0.07 2.94 4.59
C VAL A 25 -0.18 4.38 5.05
N GLN A 26 -0.52 5.24 4.11
CA GLN A 26 -0.73 6.67 4.37
C GLN A 26 -1.96 6.93 5.24
N ASP A 27 -3.07 6.27 4.91
CA ASP A 27 -4.35 6.38 5.65
C ASP A 27 -4.76 5.00 6.15
N VAL A 28 -4.07 4.53 7.17
CA VAL A 28 -4.32 3.21 7.75
C VAL A 28 -5.70 3.11 8.39
N ARG A 29 -6.22 4.20 8.96
CA ARG A 29 -7.53 4.20 9.62
C ARG A 29 -8.65 4.06 8.60
N GLY A 30 -8.54 4.74 7.47
CA GLY A 30 -9.45 4.57 6.34
C GLY A 30 -9.42 3.16 5.77
N LEU A 31 -8.22 2.59 5.61
CA LEU A 31 -8.07 1.21 5.16
C LEU A 31 -8.71 0.21 6.13
N VAL A 32 -8.46 0.34 7.43
CA VAL A 32 -9.05 -0.54 8.45
C VAL A 32 -10.57 -0.41 8.47
N THR A 33 -11.10 0.80 8.40
CA THR A 33 -12.55 1.04 8.34
C THR A 33 -13.17 0.36 7.12
N TRP A 34 -12.53 0.48 5.97
CA TRP A 34 -12.97 -0.17 4.74
C TRP A 34 -12.93 -1.71 4.86
N LEU A 35 -11.85 -2.26 5.39
CA LEU A 35 -11.72 -3.72 5.59
C LEU A 35 -12.77 -4.29 6.53
N MET A 36 -13.16 -3.50 7.55
CA MET A 36 -14.13 -3.92 8.56
C MET A 36 -15.58 -3.77 8.14
N GLN A 37 -15.87 -3.18 6.98
CA GLN A 37 -17.23 -3.02 6.46
C GLN A 37 -17.96 -4.34 6.22
N GLY A 38 -17.24 -5.42 5.91
CA GLY A 38 -17.81 -6.75 5.75
C GLY A 38 -18.40 -7.33 7.04
N ASP A 39 -17.96 -6.83 8.18
CA ASP A 39 -18.48 -7.14 9.52
C ASP A 39 -19.30 -5.96 10.07
N SER A 40 -20.13 -5.42 9.21
CA SER A 40 -20.75 -4.09 9.26
C SER A 40 -21.60 -3.81 10.50
N ALA A 41 -22.11 -4.82 11.17
CA ALA A 41 -22.93 -4.63 12.36
C ALA A 41 -22.12 -4.17 13.58
N LYS A 42 -20.79 -4.21 13.52
CA LYS A 42 -19.93 -4.05 14.67
C LYS A 42 -18.85 -2.99 14.54
N TRP A 43 -18.41 -2.66 13.32
CA TRP A 43 -17.28 -1.77 13.11
C TRP A 43 -17.62 -0.63 12.13
N ASP A 44 -17.62 0.59 12.66
CA ASP A 44 -17.68 1.83 11.90
C ASP A 44 -16.43 2.69 12.18
N ALA A 45 -16.31 3.84 11.53
CA ALA A 45 -15.18 4.74 11.71
C ALA A 45 -15.05 5.20 13.18
N ALA A 46 -16.17 5.47 13.85
CA ALA A 46 -16.16 5.90 15.26
C ALA A 46 -15.62 4.81 16.18
N ARG A 47 -15.96 3.55 15.93
CA ARG A 47 -15.44 2.43 16.71
C ARG A 47 -13.95 2.19 16.48
N VAL A 48 -13.48 2.33 15.24
CA VAL A 48 -12.05 2.27 14.91
C VAL A 48 -11.29 3.35 15.67
N GLU A 49 -11.78 4.59 15.65
CA GLU A 49 -11.16 5.69 16.39
C GLU A 49 -11.11 5.44 17.90
N ARG A 50 -12.18 4.93 18.49
CA ARG A 50 -12.20 4.58 19.92
C ARG A 50 -11.20 3.46 20.24
N ALA A 51 -11.08 2.46 19.39
CA ALA A 51 -10.12 1.37 19.57
C ALA A 51 -8.67 1.88 19.52
N VAL A 52 -8.37 2.78 18.59
CA VAL A 52 -7.06 3.42 18.47
C VAL A 52 -6.77 4.28 19.70
N ALA A 53 -7.74 5.09 20.13
CA ALA A 53 -7.61 5.97 21.30
C ALA A 53 -7.40 5.21 22.60
N SER A 54 -7.86 3.96 22.71
CA SER A 54 -7.66 3.13 23.89
C SER A 54 -6.19 2.76 24.14
N GLY A 55 -5.33 2.84 23.13
CA GLY A 55 -3.93 2.46 23.21
C GLY A 55 -3.66 0.98 23.47
N GLN A 56 -4.69 0.14 23.47
CA GLN A 56 -4.58 -1.29 23.75
C GLN A 56 -4.28 -2.06 22.46
N TYR A 57 -3.39 -3.02 22.56
CA TYR A 57 -3.14 -3.99 21.49
C TYR A 57 -4.36 -4.90 21.32
N ARG A 58 -4.81 -5.04 20.09
CA ARG A 58 -5.96 -5.87 19.74
C ARG A 58 -5.77 -6.53 18.39
N ASN A 59 -6.00 -7.84 18.33
CA ASN A 59 -6.12 -8.58 17.07
C ASN A 59 -7.59 -8.70 16.68
N VAL A 60 -7.89 -8.38 15.43
CA VAL A 60 -9.22 -8.54 14.86
C VAL A 60 -9.09 -9.34 13.56
N THR A 61 -9.82 -10.46 13.48
CA THR A 61 -9.85 -11.28 12.28
C THR A 61 -10.93 -10.75 11.33
N LEU A 62 -10.56 -10.59 10.06
CA LEU A 62 -11.53 -10.20 9.03
C LEU A 62 -12.52 -11.33 8.77
N ALA A 63 -13.82 -10.99 8.63
CA ALA A 63 -14.86 -11.94 8.25
C ALA A 63 -14.56 -12.54 6.87
N THR A 64 -14.12 -11.71 5.92
CA THR A 64 -13.70 -12.13 4.59
C THR A 64 -12.30 -11.63 4.32
N PRO A 65 -11.30 -12.52 4.17
CA PRO A 65 -9.95 -12.13 3.80
C PRO A 65 -9.93 -11.40 2.45
N VAL A 66 -9.10 -10.36 2.37
CA VAL A 66 -8.88 -9.61 1.13
C VAL A 66 -7.52 -9.99 0.57
N PRO A 67 -7.45 -10.50 -0.68
CA PRO A 67 -6.16 -10.80 -1.30
C PRO A 67 -5.39 -9.51 -1.57
N ILE A 68 -4.09 -9.56 -1.33
CA ILE A 68 -3.17 -8.47 -1.65
C ILE A 68 -2.06 -8.97 -2.56
N TYR A 69 -1.56 -8.08 -3.41
CA TYR A 69 -0.46 -8.35 -4.31
C TYR A 69 0.60 -7.27 -4.12
N ILE A 70 1.82 -7.68 -3.86
CA ILE A 70 2.96 -6.76 -3.80
C ILE A 70 3.73 -6.90 -5.10
N THR A 71 3.76 -5.81 -5.86
CA THR A 71 4.39 -5.76 -7.18
C THR A 71 5.49 -4.71 -7.22
N TYR A 72 6.42 -4.88 -8.14
CA TYR A 72 7.45 -3.89 -8.45
C TYR A 72 7.30 -3.49 -9.91
N LEU A 73 6.98 -2.22 -10.13
CA LEU A 73 6.75 -1.65 -11.45
C LEU A 73 7.57 -0.38 -11.61
N THR A 74 8.34 -0.28 -12.67
CA THR A 74 9.08 0.93 -13.06
C THR A 74 8.40 1.71 -14.19
N ALA A 75 7.41 1.10 -14.85
CA ALA A 75 6.58 1.75 -15.85
C ALA A 75 5.15 1.24 -15.77
N TRP A 76 4.20 2.14 -15.93
CA TRP A 76 2.77 1.80 -16.01
C TRP A 76 1.99 2.86 -16.75
N VAL A 77 0.79 2.52 -17.18
CA VAL A 77 -0.16 3.43 -17.82
C VAL A 77 -1.30 3.71 -16.84
N ASP A 78 -1.63 4.98 -16.63
CA ASP A 78 -2.76 5.35 -15.78
C ASP A 78 -4.11 5.28 -16.53
N GLY A 79 -5.20 5.55 -15.81
CA GLY A 79 -6.56 5.50 -16.37
C GLY A 79 -6.84 6.53 -17.48
N SER A 80 -6.00 7.55 -17.62
CA SER A 80 -6.09 8.56 -18.70
C SER A 80 -5.20 8.23 -19.90
N GLY A 81 -4.46 7.13 -19.87
CA GLY A 81 -3.56 6.71 -20.93
C GLY A 81 -2.16 7.32 -20.86
N VAL A 82 -1.83 8.01 -19.76
CA VAL A 82 -0.49 8.59 -19.56
C VAL A 82 0.46 7.52 -19.04
N VAL A 83 1.64 7.42 -19.66
CA VAL A 83 2.69 6.49 -19.25
C VAL A 83 3.55 7.15 -18.16
N HIS A 84 3.75 6.44 -17.06
CA HIS A 84 4.59 6.86 -15.95
C HIS A 84 5.82 5.98 -15.86
N PHE A 85 6.96 6.60 -15.51
CA PHE A 85 8.22 5.89 -15.29
C PHE A 85 8.78 6.22 -13.90
N ARG A 86 9.49 5.25 -13.32
CA ARG A 86 10.22 5.40 -12.06
C ARG A 86 11.60 4.75 -12.19
N ASP A 87 12.56 5.21 -11.40
CA ASP A 87 13.88 4.62 -11.33
C ASP A 87 13.82 3.18 -10.84
N ASP A 88 14.62 2.31 -11.45
CA ASP A 88 14.77 0.92 -11.01
C ASP A 88 15.72 0.84 -9.81
N VAL A 89 15.23 1.28 -8.64
CA VAL A 89 16.03 1.38 -7.40
C VAL A 89 16.49 0.04 -6.85
N TYR A 90 15.86 -1.07 -7.28
CA TYR A 90 16.22 -2.43 -6.86
C TYR A 90 16.96 -3.23 -7.93
N ASP A 91 17.26 -2.60 -9.07
CA ASP A 91 17.97 -3.21 -10.20
C ASP A 91 17.35 -4.56 -10.62
N ARG A 92 16.03 -4.56 -10.81
CA ARG A 92 15.26 -5.77 -11.13
C ARG A 92 14.79 -5.85 -12.58
N ASP A 93 14.84 -4.73 -13.32
CA ASP A 93 14.39 -4.70 -14.72
C ASP A 93 15.38 -5.40 -15.66
N GLY A 94 16.63 -5.55 -15.24
CA GLY A 94 17.67 -6.16 -16.05
C GLY A 94 17.98 -5.38 -17.33
N SER A 95 18.86 -5.93 -18.15
CA SER A 95 19.06 -5.40 -19.51
C SER A 95 17.91 -5.87 -20.39
N VAL A 96 17.10 -4.94 -20.85
CA VAL A 96 16.08 -5.24 -21.88
C VAL A 96 16.82 -5.69 -23.13
N ASN A 97 16.61 -6.95 -23.52
CA ASN A 97 17.11 -7.43 -24.80
C ASN A 97 16.25 -6.83 -25.91
N THR A 98 16.70 -5.68 -26.43
CA THR A 98 15.99 -4.95 -27.48
C THR A 98 16.00 -5.67 -28.81
N SER A 99 16.81 -6.71 -28.98
CA SER A 99 16.87 -7.47 -30.23
C SER A 99 15.55 -8.16 -30.60
N ALA A 100 14.68 -8.40 -29.61
CA ALA A 100 13.34 -8.93 -29.86
C ALA A 100 12.33 -7.87 -30.36
N LEU A 101 12.65 -6.59 -30.24
CA LEU A 101 11.81 -5.47 -30.65
C LEU A 101 12.14 -4.95 -32.08
N GLU A 102 13.23 -5.43 -32.66
CA GLU A 102 13.70 -5.02 -34.00
C GLU A 102 13.16 -5.89 -35.13
N ASN A 103 12.27 -6.81 -34.84
CA ASN A 103 11.64 -7.68 -35.86
C ASN A 103 10.23 -7.16 -36.23
#